data_5201343815f8b2d3de9fc50406e574b3
#
_entry.id   5201343815f8b2d3de9fc50406e574b3
#
_cell.length_a   1.000
_cell.length_b   1.000
_cell.length_c   1.000
_cell.angle_alpha   90.00
_cell.angle_beta   90.00
_cell.angle_gamma   90.00
#
_symmetry.space_group_name_H-M   'P 1'
#
loop_
_entity.id
_entity.type
_entity.pdbx_description
1 polymer ?
#
loop_
_entity_poly.entity_id
_entity_poly.type
_entity_poly.pdbx_seq_one_letter_code
_entity_poly.pdbx_strand_id
1 'polypeptide(L)'
;ELDGYPETFKATTLPNRCMQVSNFYDSMDGIEGESIIGSEDCLYLNIYLSEKAYKSKEKLPVVFWIHGGGNTWGYSASNIFTSGDFILDHDVILVTTNYRLGPFGWFAYSGLNQDSENPLDRTANFGTLDIIKSLEWVNKYISFFNGDPENITIFGESAGARNVISLMSSPLSKDLFQRGISQSGYLGSDSLE
;
A
#
# COMPACT_ATOMS: atom_id res chain seq x y z
N GLU A 1 21.51 0.14 9.24
CA GLU A 1 21.22 1.44 8.59
C GLU A 1 20.40 1.16 7.35
N LEU A 2 19.24 1.83 7.19
CA LEU A 2 18.43 1.76 5.99
C LEU A 2 19.12 2.59 4.90
N ASP A 3 19.39 1.98 3.76
CA ASP A 3 20.03 2.65 2.63
C ASP A 3 19.29 3.96 2.27
N GLY A 4 19.98 5.10 2.36
CA GLY A 4 19.45 6.42 2.01
C GLY A 4 18.90 7.27 3.16
N TYR A 5 18.90 6.77 4.39
CA TYR A 5 18.51 7.56 5.57
C TYR A 5 19.73 7.81 6.46
N PRO A 6 20.27 9.03 6.49
CA PRO A 6 21.46 9.38 7.28
C PRO A 6 21.21 9.44 8.80
N GLU A 7 19.94 9.46 9.22
CA GLU A 7 19.52 9.58 10.61
C GLU A 7 18.42 8.58 10.95
N THR A 8 18.24 8.32 12.26
CA THR A 8 17.13 7.48 12.76
C THR A 8 15.79 8.12 12.43
N PHE A 9 15.00 7.49 11.59
CA PHE A 9 13.62 7.91 11.30
C PHE A 9 12.70 7.52 12.47
N LYS A 10 12.03 8.51 13.06
CA LYS A 10 11.06 8.28 14.15
C LYS A 10 9.68 7.99 13.59
N ALA A 11 9.36 6.72 13.37
CA ALA A 11 8.05 6.26 12.89
C ALA A 11 7.02 6.21 14.04
N THR A 12 6.72 7.35 14.66
CA THR A 12 5.83 7.46 15.83
C THR A 12 4.51 8.18 15.54
N THR A 13 4.32 8.65 14.32
CA THR A 13 3.10 9.32 13.86
C THR A 13 2.60 8.64 12.60
N LEU A 14 1.28 8.61 12.42
CA LEU A 14 0.68 8.10 11.19
C LEU A 14 1.05 9.01 10.00
N PRO A 15 1.22 8.45 8.80
CA PRO A 15 1.58 9.20 7.61
C PRO A 15 0.45 10.11 7.13
N ASN A 16 0.77 11.04 6.22
CA ASN A 16 -0.24 11.77 5.48
C ASN A 16 -1.05 10.83 4.57
N ARG A 17 -2.32 11.17 4.34
CA ARG A 17 -3.09 10.62 3.22
C ARG A 17 -2.48 11.09 1.89
N CYS A 18 -2.60 10.30 0.83
CA CYS A 18 -2.34 10.79 -0.50
C CYS A 18 -3.42 11.79 -0.93
N MET A 19 -3.06 12.73 -1.82
CA MET A 19 -3.98 13.76 -2.32
C MET A 19 -5.25 13.13 -2.87
N GLN A 20 -6.40 13.57 -2.35
CA GLN A 20 -7.72 13.05 -2.68
C GLN A 20 -8.82 14.05 -2.32
N VAL A 21 -10.03 13.85 -2.84
CA VAL A 21 -11.22 14.52 -2.34
C VAL A 21 -11.75 13.70 -1.16
N SER A 22 -12.05 14.38 -0.04
CA SER A 22 -12.65 13.72 1.13
C SER A 22 -14.01 13.11 0.78
N ASN A 23 -14.36 12.05 1.48
CA ASN A 23 -15.59 11.29 1.26
C ASN A 23 -16.23 10.90 2.60
N PHE A 24 -17.37 10.21 2.53
CA PHE A 24 -18.11 9.79 3.72
C PHE A 24 -17.27 9.02 4.74
N TYR A 25 -16.35 8.16 4.28
CA TYR A 25 -15.52 7.36 5.19
C TYR A 25 -14.48 8.20 5.94
N ASP A 26 -14.08 9.33 5.39
CA ASP A 26 -13.12 10.24 6.04
C ASP A 26 -13.76 10.90 7.29
N SER A 27 -15.10 10.98 7.36
CA SER A 27 -15.80 11.44 8.57
C SER A 27 -15.57 10.52 9.76
N MET A 28 -15.35 9.23 9.55
CA MET A 28 -15.01 8.27 10.61
C MET A 28 -13.58 8.50 11.14
N ASP A 29 -12.74 9.16 10.37
CA ASP A 29 -11.42 9.64 10.78
C ASP A 29 -11.42 11.11 11.23
N GLY A 30 -12.62 11.71 11.40
CA GLY A 30 -12.81 13.07 11.92
C GLY A 30 -12.70 14.19 10.87
N ILE A 31 -12.76 13.87 9.57
CA ILE A 31 -12.74 14.86 8.48
C ILE A 31 -14.17 15.07 7.99
N GLU A 32 -14.71 16.26 8.22
CA GLU A 32 -16.08 16.61 7.83
C GLU A 32 -16.11 17.46 6.53
N GLY A 33 -17.16 17.23 5.73
CA GLY A 33 -17.43 17.99 4.52
C GLY A 33 -16.59 17.55 3.33
N GLU A 34 -16.89 18.10 2.15
CA GLU A 34 -16.16 17.86 0.92
C GLU A 34 -15.01 18.85 0.77
N SER A 35 -13.79 18.36 0.73
CA SER A 35 -12.57 19.16 0.62
C SER A 35 -11.45 18.37 -0.04
N ILE A 36 -10.44 19.07 -0.55
CA ILE A 36 -9.20 18.42 -0.97
C ILE A 36 -8.35 18.20 0.28
N ILE A 37 -7.97 16.96 0.51
CA ILE A 37 -7.17 16.53 1.67
C ILE A 37 -5.95 15.74 1.22
N GLY A 38 -4.99 15.58 2.13
CA GLY A 38 -3.79 14.81 1.91
C GLY A 38 -2.58 15.64 1.51
N SER A 39 -1.55 14.95 1.06
CA SER A 39 -0.28 15.51 0.66
C SER A 39 0.30 14.70 -0.49
N GLU A 40 1.18 15.28 -1.30
CA GLU A 40 2.02 14.53 -2.24
C GLU A 40 3.09 13.72 -1.50
N ASP A 41 3.55 14.20 -0.34
CA ASP A 41 4.39 13.43 0.58
C ASP A 41 3.51 12.44 1.39
N CYS A 42 3.17 11.33 0.77
CA CYS A 42 2.22 10.33 1.29
C CYS A 42 2.67 8.86 1.12
N LEU A 43 3.78 8.62 0.40
CA LEU A 43 4.21 7.26 0.07
C LEU A 43 4.91 6.61 1.26
N TYR A 44 4.10 6.22 2.23
CA TYR A 44 4.50 5.55 3.46
C TYR A 44 3.74 4.24 3.64
N LEU A 45 4.31 3.39 4.47
CA LEU A 45 3.65 2.18 4.97
C LEU A 45 3.65 2.17 6.49
N ASN A 46 2.75 1.39 7.08
CA ASN A 46 2.71 1.15 8.52
C ASN A 46 2.92 -0.34 8.77
N ILE A 47 3.60 -0.66 9.87
CA ILE A 47 3.81 -2.03 10.33
C ILE A 47 3.16 -2.15 11.70
N TYR A 48 2.20 -3.08 11.81
CA TYR A 48 1.49 -3.38 13.04
C TYR A 48 1.84 -4.80 13.48
N LEU A 49 2.27 -4.91 14.73
CA LEU A 49 2.57 -6.20 15.34
C LEU A 49 2.32 -6.12 16.86
N SER A 50 1.97 -7.24 17.46
CA SER A 50 1.81 -7.30 18.92
C SER A 50 3.16 -7.24 19.64
N GLU A 51 3.17 -6.82 20.90
CA GLU A 51 4.38 -6.84 21.71
C GLU A 51 4.96 -8.26 21.83
N LYS A 52 4.10 -9.29 21.89
CA LYS A 52 4.48 -10.70 21.86
C LYS A 52 5.21 -11.04 20.56
N ALA A 53 4.67 -10.62 19.43
CA ALA A 53 5.25 -10.81 18.10
C ALA A 53 6.63 -10.14 17.99
N TYR A 54 6.75 -8.91 18.48
CA TYR A 54 8.03 -8.17 18.48
C TYR A 54 9.12 -8.87 19.30
N LYS A 55 8.74 -9.50 20.43
CA LYS A 55 9.68 -10.23 21.31
C LYS A 55 9.92 -11.67 20.87
N SER A 56 9.18 -12.18 19.90
CA SER A 56 9.35 -13.53 19.37
C SER A 56 10.72 -13.69 18.71
N LYS A 57 11.24 -14.92 18.76
CA LYS A 57 12.41 -15.33 17.97
C LYS A 57 12.00 -16.05 16.68
N GLU A 58 10.72 -16.33 16.53
CA GLU A 58 10.16 -17.00 15.35
C GLU A 58 9.76 -15.96 14.32
N LYS A 59 10.02 -16.26 13.06
CA LYS A 59 9.51 -15.47 11.94
C LYS A 59 8.00 -15.63 11.82
N LEU A 60 7.30 -14.54 11.61
CA LEU A 60 5.85 -14.49 11.53
C LEU A 60 5.36 -14.26 10.10
N PRO A 61 4.22 -14.83 9.73
CA PRO A 61 3.56 -14.50 8.48
C PRO A 61 3.29 -13.00 8.36
N VAL A 62 3.43 -12.47 7.16
CA VAL A 62 3.15 -11.08 6.85
C VAL A 62 1.88 -10.99 6.02
N VAL A 63 0.95 -10.14 6.43
CA VAL A 63 -0.24 -9.79 5.66
C VAL A 63 -0.13 -8.34 5.22
N PHE A 64 -0.17 -8.12 3.92
CA PHE A 64 0.04 -6.82 3.30
C PHE A 64 -1.28 -6.29 2.74
N TRP A 65 -1.83 -5.25 3.38
CA TRP A 65 -3.11 -4.65 3.05
C TRP A 65 -3.00 -3.56 2.00
N ILE A 66 -3.84 -3.66 0.98
CA ILE A 66 -4.02 -2.66 -0.06
C ILE A 66 -5.46 -2.14 0.05
N HIS A 67 -5.62 -0.87 0.44
CA HIS A 67 -6.94 -0.29 0.66
C HIS A 67 -7.72 -0.12 -0.65
N GLY A 68 -9.05 -0.09 -0.54
CA GLY A 68 -9.97 0.19 -1.62
C GLY A 68 -10.15 1.68 -1.87
N GLY A 69 -11.34 2.06 -2.36
CA GLY A 69 -11.71 3.44 -2.63
C GLY A 69 -11.58 3.85 -4.09
N GLY A 70 -11.85 2.92 -5.02
CA GLY A 70 -11.90 3.22 -6.45
C GLY A 70 -10.57 3.69 -7.06
N ASN A 71 -9.45 3.54 -6.35
CA ASN A 71 -8.16 4.15 -6.67
C ASN A 71 -8.20 5.69 -6.69
N THR A 72 -9.22 6.31 -6.15
CA THR A 72 -9.40 7.77 -6.11
C THR A 72 -9.36 8.34 -4.70
N TRP A 73 -9.61 7.52 -3.69
CA TRP A 73 -9.53 7.85 -2.28
C TRP A 73 -9.12 6.63 -1.45
N GLY A 74 -8.78 6.86 -0.20
CA GLY A 74 -8.40 5.84 0.76
C GLY A 74 -7.17 6.21 1.57
N TYR A 75 -6.88 5.40 2.60
CA TYR A 75 -5.81 5.69 3.54
C TYR A 75 -5.34 4.42 4.25
N SER A 76 -4.04 4.22 4.30
CA SER A 76 -3.43 3.03 4.90
C SER A 76 -3.65 2.89 6.41
N ALA A 77 -3.93 3.99 7.10
CA ALA A 77 -4.16 4.01 8.55
C ALA A 77 -5.60 4.41 8.92
N SER A 78 -6.56 4.22 8.01
CA SER A 78 -7.96 4.47 8.32
C SER A 78 -8.46 3.56 9.44
N ASN A 79 -9.19 4.14 10.41
CA ASN A 79 -9.78 3.42 11.54
C ASN A 79 -10.75 2.31 11.10
N ILE A 80 -11.26 2.37 9.87
CA ILE A 80 -12.15 1.35 9.31
C ILE A 80 -11.42 0.01 9.10
N PHE A 81 -10.12 0.06 8.76
CA PHE A 81 -9.37 -1.12 8.32
C PHE A 81 -8.26 -1.54 9.29
N THR A 82 -7.94 -0.71 10.27
CA THR A 82 -6.80 -0.91 11.17
C THR A 82 -7.21 -1.12 12.62
N SER A 83 -8.37 -1.78 12.88
CA SER A 83 -8.65 -2.23 14.24
C SER A 83 -7.56 -3.23 14.67
N GLY A 84 -6.89 -2.95 15.79
CA GLY A 84 -5.79 -3.78 16.27
C GLY A 84 -6.18 -5.21 16.66
N ASP A 85 -7.48 -5.50 16.77
CA ASP A 85 -8.01 -6.79 17.22
C ASP A 85 -7.53 -7.95 16.38
N PHE A 86 -7.52 -7.80 15.03
CA PHE A 86 -7.03 -8.83 14.13
C PHE A 86 -5.57 -9.24 14.42
N ILE A 87 -4.71 -8.27 14.74
CA ILE A 87 -3.29 -8.51 15.02
C ILE A 87 -3.09 -9.13 16.40
N LEU A 88 -3.94 -8.74 17.37
CA LEU A 88 -3.88 -9.26 18.73
C LEU A 88 -4.31 -10.72 18.80
N ASP A 89 -5.28 -11.11 17.99
CA ASP A 89 -5.85 -12.46 17.96
C ASP A 89 -5.02 -13.43 17.12
N HIS A 90 -4.13 -12.93 16.27
CA HIS A 90 -3.36 -13.75 15.33
C HIS A 90 -1.86 -13.40 15.44
N ASP A 91 -1.02 -14.41 15.41
CA ASP A 91 0.45 -14.23 15.39
C ASP A 91 0.90 -13.90 13.95
N VAL A 92 0.56 -12.69 13.48
CA VAL A 92 0.91 -12.15 12.16
C VAL A 92 1.43 -10.71 12.25
N ILE A 93 2.11 -10.27 11.23
CA ILE A 93 2.49 -8.86 11.03
C ILE A 93 1.57 -8.29 9.95
N LEU A 94 0.83 -7.23 10.28
CA LEU A 94 0.06 -6.48 9.31
C LEU A 94 0.90 -5.31 8.80
N VAL A 95 1.03 -5.23 7.48
CA VAL A 95 1.57 -4.06 6.79
C VAL A 95 0.45 -3.41 6.00
N THR A 96 0.31 -2.09 6.11
CA THR A 96 -0.63 -1.31 5.31
C THR A 96 0.13 -0.25 4.52
N THR A 97 -0.26 0.00 3.27
CA THR A 97 0.47 0.94 2.40
C THR A 97 -0.44 2.01 1.82
N ASN A 98 0.09 3.22 1.71
CA ASN A 98 -0.46 4.25 0.84
C ASN A 98 0.08 4.04 -0.59
N TYR A 99 -0.68 4.54 -1.56
CA TYR A 99 -0.29 4.64 -2.95
C TYR A 99 -0.96 5.86 -3.58
N ARG A 100 -0.38 6.46 -4.60
CA ARG A 100 -0.95 7.62 -5.28
C ARG A 100 -2.32 7.30 -5.87
N LEU A 101 -3.23 8.27 -5.80
CA LEU A 101 -4.64 8.12 -6.10
C LEU A 101 -5.06 9.02 -7.26
N GLY A 102 -6.16 8.66 -7.92
CA GLY A 102 -6.74 9.44 -8.99
C GLY A 102 -5.73 9.79 -10.08
N PRO A 103 -5.69 11.05 -10.54
CA PRO A 103 -4.77 11.47 -11.58
C PRO A 103 -3.29 11.40 -11.20
N PHE A 104 -2.94 11.43 -9.92
CA PHE A 104 -1.56 11.26 -9.48
C PHE A 104 -1.08 9.80 -9.62
N GLY A 105 -2.00 8.83 -9.54
CA GLY A 105 -1.70 7.41 -9.65
C GLY A 105 -1.92 6.83 -11.05
N TRP A 106 -2.92 7.32 -11.78
CA TRP A 106 -3.36 6.75 -13.06
C TRP A 106 -3.76 7.82 -14.08
N PHE A 107 -2.84 8.71 -14.41
CA PHE A 107 -3.07 9.68 -15.48
C PHE A 107 -2.33 9.27 -16.75
N ALA A 108 -3.08 8.87 -17.76
CA ALA A 108 -2.57 8.49 -19.05
C ALA A 108 -2.61 9.70 -20.02
N TYR A 109 -1.44 10.21 -20.37
CA TYR A 109 -1.30 11.23 -21.39
C TYR A 109 -0.06 10.94 -22.24
N SER A 110 -0.23 10.87 -23.54
CA SER A 110 0.83 10.47 -24.47
C SER A 110 2.05 11.39 -24.47
N GLY A 111 1.91 12.65 -24.00
CA GLY A 111 2.99 13.61 -23.85
C GLY A 111 3.72 13.53 -22.51
N LEU A 112 3.23 12.72 -21.56
CA LEU A 112 3.82 12.62 -20.23
C LEU A 112 5.08 11.77 -20.28
N ASN A 113 6.16 12.30 -19.71
CA ASN A 113 7.43 11.58 -19.50
C ASN A 113 8.01 10.90 -20.76
N GLN A 114 7.73 11.43 -21.95
CA GLN A 114 8.26 10.84 -23.20
C GLN A 114 9.79 10.81 -23.24
N ASP A 115 10.43 11.79 -22.61
CA ASP A 115 11.89 11.95 -22.57
C ASP A 115 12.52 11.19 -21.38
N SER A 116 11.71 10.49 -20.55
CA SER A 116 12.25 9.70 -19.45
C SER A 116 13.01 8.49 -19.98
N GLU A 117 14.21 8.28 -19.46
CA GLU A 117 15.03 7.09 -19.74
C GLU A 117 14.41 5.83 -19.13
N ASN A 118 13.61 5.98 -18.04
CA ASN A 118 12.92 4.87 -17.41
C ASN A 118 11.59 4.55 -18.14
N PRO A 119 11.46 3.40 -18.79
CA PRO A 119 10.23 3.06 -19.51
C PRO A 119 9.00 2.96 -18.62
N LEU A 120 9.15 2.71 -17.32
CA LEU A 120 8.04 2.64 -16.36
C LEU A 120 7.37 4.00 -16.14
N ASP A 121 8.09 5.10 -16.31
CA ASP A 121 7.53 6.45 -16.19
C ASP A 121 6.50 6.78 -17.28
N ARG A 122 6.45 5.97 -18.35
CA ARG A 122 5.51 6.13 -19.46
C ARG A 122 4.26 5.25 -19.34
N THR A 123 4.17 4.42 -18.30
CA THR A 123 3.10 3.42 -18.18
C THR A 123 1.80 3.98 -17.62
N ALA A 124 1.80 5.20 -17.08
CA ALA A 124 0.65 5.82 -16.40
C ALA A 124 0.05 4.98 -15.24
N ASN A 125 0.82 4.04 -14.69
CA ASN A 125 0.41 3.12 -13.62
C ASN A 125 1.17 3.42 -12.30
N PHE A 126 1.34 4.70 -11.98
CA PHE A 126 2.19 5.12 -10.87
C PHE A 126 1.70 4.59 -9.52
N GLY A 127 0.37 4.53 -9.29
CA GLY A 127 -0.18 3.94 -8.06
C GLY A 127 0.13 2.45 -7.93
N THR A 128 0.11 1.70 -9.03
CA THR A 128 0.53 0.29 -9.04
C THR A 128 2.02 0.15 -8.77
N LEU A 129 2.84 1.02 -9.35
CA LEU A 129 4.30 1.04 -9.11
C LEU A 129 4.64 1.41 -7.66
N ASP A 130 3.85 2.29 -7.03
CA ASP A 130 4.00 2.63 -5.60
C ASP A 130 3.76 1.40 -4.71
N ILE A 131 2.73 0.60 -5.02
CA ILE A 131 2.44 -0.63 -4.28
C ILE A 131 3.57 -1.66 -4.48
N ILE A 132 4.07 -1.82 -5.71
CA ILE A 132 5.22 -2.69 -5.99
C ILE A 132 6.43 -2.24 -5.18
N LYS A 133 6.70 -0.94 -5.14
CA LYS A 133 7.81 -0.37 -4.38
C LYS A 133 7.70 -0.62 -2.87
N SER A 134 6.47 -0.53 -2.33
CA SER A 134 6.20 -0.88 -0.95
C SER A 134 6.46 -2.37 -0.67
N LEU A 135 6.05 -3.25 -1.59
CA LEU A 135 6.31 -4.70 -1.47
C LEU A 135 7.81 -5.04 -1.58
N GLU A 136 8.56 -4.37 -2.45
CA GLU A 136 10.02 -4.50 -2.52
C GLU A 136 10.66 -4.13 -1.18
N TRP A 137 10.21 -3.03 -0.58
CA TRP A 137 10.68 -2.60 0.73
C TRP A 137 10.36 -3.63 1.81
N VAL A 138 9.12 -4.14 1.84
CA VAL A 138 8.69 -5.17 2.80
C VAL A 138 9.53 -6.43 2.63
N ASN A 139 9.67 -6.94 1.42
CA ASN A 139 10.46 -8.14 1.13
C ASN A 139 11.91 -7.99 1.63
N LYS A 140 12.51 -6.81 1.45
CA LYS A 140 13.90 -6.53 1.85
C LYS A 140 14.07 -6.36 3.37
N TYR A 141 13.10 -5.75 4.06
CA TYR A 141 13.33 -5.23 5.41
C TYR A 141 12.43 -5.83 6.51
N ILE A 142 11.37 -6.56 6.16
CA ILE A 142 10.40 -7.02 7.16
C ILE A 142 11.00 -7.99 8.19
N SER A 143 12.11 -8.64 7.86
CA SER A 143 12.84 -9.50 8.79
C SER A 143 13.38 -8.77 10.04
N PHE A 144 13.60 -7.46 9.95
CA PHE A 144 13.98 -6.64 11.11
C PHE A 144 12.84 -6.49 12.13
N PHE A 145 11.61 -6.78 11.70
CA PHE A 145 10.40 -6.77 12.52
C PHE A 145 9.89 -8.19 12.82
N ASN A 146 10.75 -9.20 12.69
CA ASN A 146 10.43 -10.63 12.83
C ASN A 146 9.47 -11.17 11.76
N GLY A 147 9.24 -10.46 10.65
CA GLY A 147 8.45 -10.94 9.53
C GLY A 147 9.21 -11.93 8.65
N ASP A 148 8.48 -12.85 8.06
CA ASP A 148 9.02 -13.82 7.10
C ASP A 148 8.80 -13.32 5.67
N PRO A 149 9.86 -12.89 4.94
CA PRO A 149 9.73 -12.45 3.56
C PRO A 149 9.30 -13.56 2.60
N GLU A 150 9.47 -14.84 2.98
CA GLU A 150 9.01 -16.00 2.21
C GLU A 150 7.56 -16.40 2.54
N ASN A 151 6.86 -15.62 3.39
CA ASN A 151 5.50 -15.88 3.81
C ASN A 151 4.65 -14.60 3.83
N ILE A 152 4.62 -13.91 2.69
CA ILE A 152 3.84 -12.68 2.50
C ILE A 152 2.55 -13.02 1.76
N THR A 153 1.43 -12.60 2.34
CA THR A 153 0.11 -12.63 1.70
C THR A 153 -0.36 -11.22 1.43
N ILE A 154 -0.55 -10.85 0.17
CA ILE A 154 -1.17 -9.58 -0.21
C ILE A 154 -2.69 -9.74 -0.18
N PHE A 155 -3.40 -8.73 0.33
CA PHE A 155 -4.86 -8.75 0.32
C PHE A 155 -5.43 -7.33 0.19
N GLY A 156 -6.63 -7.22 -0.36
CA GLY A 156 -7.28 -5.95 -0.56
C GLY A 156 -8.76 -6.11 -0.85
N GLU A 157 -9.49 -5.03 -0.68
CA GLU A 157 -10.93 -4.96 -0.93
C GLU A 157 -11.23 -3.96 -2.05
N SER A 158 -12.25 -4.23 -2.88
CA SER A 158 -12.71 -3.35 -3.96
C SER A 158 -11.57 -3.00 -4.93
N ALA A 159 -11.21 -1.73 -5.09
CA ALA A 159 -10.06 -1.31 -5.89
C ALA A 159 -8.73 -1.91 -5.39
N GLY A 160 -8.55 -2.08 -4.07
CA GLY A 160 -7.41 -2.79 -3.51
C GLY A 160 -7.35 -4.26 -3.97
N ALA A 161 -8.49 -4.91 -4.07
CA ALA A 161 -8.60 -6.27 -4.62
C ALA A 161 -8.26 -6.34 -6.12
N ARG A 162 -8.62 -5.31 -6.90
CA ARG A 162 -8.18 -5.16 -8.30
C ARG A 162 -6.67 -5.01 -8.38
N ASN A 163 -6.10 -4.21 -7.49
CA ASN A 163 -4.64 -4.04 -7.40
C ASN A 163 -3.95 -5.37 -7.04
N VAL A 164 -4.52 -6.19 -6.14
CA VAL A 164 -4.03 -7.56 -5.88
C VAL A 164 -3.97 -8.38 -7.16
N ILE A 165 -5.05 -8.38 -7.96
CA ILE A 165 -5.08 -9.14 -9.23
C ILE A 165 -4.05 -8.59 -10.23
N SER A 166 -3.91 -7.26 -10.30
CA SER A 166 -2.91 -6.62 -11.17
C SER A 166 -1.49 -7.03 -10.77
N LEU A 167 -1.19 -7.06 -9.47
CA LEU A 167 0.10 -7.52 -8.95
C LEU A 167 0.35 -9.00 -9.27
N MET A 168 -0.65 -9.86 -9.09
CA MET A 168 -0.53 -11.29 -9.43
C MET A 168 -0.24 -11.53 -10.92
N SER A 169 -0.60 -10.58 -11.77
CA SER A 169 -0.39 -10.65 -13.23
C SER A 169 0.86 -9.92 -13.71
N SER A 170 1.47 -9.08 -12.86
CA SER A 170 2.61 -8.25 -13.22
C SER A 170 3.93 -9.00 -13.07
N PRO A 171 4.81 -8.99 -14.07
CA PRO A 171 6.16 -9.54 -13.93
C PRO A 171 7.04 -8.74 -12.94
N LEU A 172 6.70 -7.47 -12.67
CA LEU A 172 7.44 -6.60 -11.76
C LEU A 172 7.26 -6.96 -10.29
N SER A 173 6.17 -7.66 -9.95
CA SER A 173 5.89 -8.13 -8.58
C SER A 173 6.22 -9.61 -8.37
N LYS A 174 6.89 -10.22 -9.36
CA LYS A 174 7.32 -11.61 -9.24
C LYS A 174 8.21 -11.80 -8.00
N ASP A 175 7.94 -12.87 -7.26
CA ASP A 175 8.66 -13.29 -6.05
C ASP A 175 8.60 -12.31 -4.87
N LEU A 176 7.75 -11.23 -4.94
CA LEU A 176 7.55 -10.29 -3.83
C LEU A 176 6.53 -10.77 -2.80
N PHE A 177 5.70 -11.76 -3.14
CA PHE A 177 4.70 -12.36 -2.24
C PHE A 177 4.38 -13.79 -2.69
N GLN A 178 3.78 -14.59 -1.81
CA GLN A 178 3.47 -15.99 -2.06
C GLN A 178 1.98 -16.27 -2.24
N ARG A 179 1.10 -15.37 -1.74
CA ARG A 179 -0.37 -15.54 -1.77
C ARG A 179 -1.08 -14.23 -2.00
N GLY A 180 -2.25 -14.29 -2.63
CA GLY A 180 -3.12 -13.14 -2.82
C GLY A 180 -4.57 -13.45 -2.44
N ILE A 181 -5.23 -12.51 -1.76
CA ILE A 181 -6.66 -12.55 -1.43
C ILE A 181 -7.32 -11.31 -2.03
N SER A 182 -8.23 -11.52 -2.97
CA SER A 182 -8.99 -10.46 -3.64
C SER A 182 -10.42 -10.46 -3.13
N GLN A 183 -10.78 -9.43 -2.35
CA GLN A 183 -12.12 -9.30 -1.77
C GLN A 183 -12.95 -8.31 -2.60
N SER A 184 -13.99 -8.78 -3.27
CA SER A 184 -14.85 -7.97 -4.16
C SER A 184 -14.06 -7.34 -5.32
N GLY A 185 -12.99 -7.98 -5.77
CA GLY A 185 -12.21 -7.56 -6.92
C GLY A 185 -12.86 -8.00 -8.24
N TYR A 186 -12.64 -7.23 -9.28
CA TYR A 186 -13.00 -7.60 -10.65
C TYR A 186 -11.89 -7.20 -11.62
N LEU A 187 -11.79 -7.92 -12.72
CA LEU A 187 -10.91 -7.56 -13.81
C LEU A 187 -11.64 -6.63 -14.76
N GLY A 188 -11.08 -5.48 -15.00
CA GLY A 188 -11.49 -4.55 -16.02
C GLY A 188 -10.27 -3.77 -16.49
N SER A 189 -10.12 -3.60 -17.78
CA SER A 189 -9.15 -2.68 -18.37
C SER A 189 -9.88 -1.83 -19.38
N ASP A 190 -9.58 -0.54 -19.37
CA ASP A 190 -10.05 0.37 -20.41
C ASP A 190 -8.90 0.59 -21.39
N SER A 191 -9.24 0.70 -22.68
CA SER A 191 -8.28 1.11 -23.69
C SER A 191 -7.92 2.58 -23.50
N LEU A 192 -6.66 2.92 -23.73
CA LEU A 192 -6.24 4.31 -23.90
C LEU A 192 -6.70 4.75 -25.31
N GLU A 193 -7.83 5.45 -25.41
CA GLU A 193 -8.25 6.12 -26.63
C GLU A 193 -7.76 7.56 -26.69
#